data_dae684ac351a08771d3e3b0cf31f6d20
#
_entry.id   dae684ac351a08771d3e3b0cf31f6d20
#
_cell.length_a   1.000
_cell.length_b   1.000
_cell.length_c   1.000
_cell.angle_alpha   90.00
_cell.angle_beta   90.00
_cell.angle_gamma   90.00
#
_symmetry.space_group_name_H-M   'P 1'
#
loop_
_entity.id
_entity.type
_entity.pdbx_description
1 polymer ?
#
loop_
_entity_poly.entity_id
_entity_poly.type
_entity_poly.pdbx_seq_one_letter_code
_entity_poly.pdbx_strand_id
1 'polypeptide(L)'
;MFCLESRDAMPASAEEVGEARVEGVDVNCGWGPKEILTENGKVTGIVFKKCLSVLDENGRFAPVYDENQTKTVACSHVYLSIGQAIEWGHLLDGSKVELGRGNGAVADSLTYQTAQEDIFVGGDVYTGPKFAIDAIAAGKEGAVSIHRFVQPNTSLTIGRNRRDFIALDKENIFVAQYDTGDRQVPGVDKSIDQKHSFRDAHLTYTEAQVKAETARCLGCGASVVDPNKCIGCGVCTTKCAFDAIHLHRELPAASKMVRSEDKMKSILPYMLKREIKIRFNKE
;
A
#
# COMPACT_ATOMS: atom_id res chain seq x y z
N MET A 1 19.16 9.29 19.04
CA MET A 1 17.89 9.82 18.49
C MET A 1 17.04 10.36 19.62
N PHE A 2 16.39 11.52 19.41
CA PHE A 2 15.45 12.13 20.38
C PHE A 2 14.10 12.32 19.68
N CYS A 3 12.99 12.04 20.36
CA CYS A 3 11.63 12.21 19.85
C CYS A 3 10.71 12.76 20.92
N LEU A 4 9.63 13.41 20.50
CA LEU A 4 8.63 14.04 21.37
C LEU A 4 7.77 12.99 22.09
N GLU A 5 7.45 11.91 21.39
CA GLU A 5 6.53 10.87 21.82
C GLU A 5 7.11 10.07 22.99
N SER A 6 6.21 9.51 23.82
CA SER A 6 6.56 8.42 24.71
C SER A 6 6.85 7.14 23.91
N ARG A 7 7.44 6.15 24.57
CA ARG A 7 7.73 4.86 23.93
C ARG A 7 6.48 4.20 23.35
N ASP A 8 5.37 4.26 24.06
CA ASP A 8 4.13 3.59 23.70
C ASP A 8 3.29 4.37 22.68
N ALA A 9 3.53 5.68 22.56
CA ALA A 9 2.86 6.56 21.60
C ALA A 9 3.66 6.80 20.31
N MET A 10 4.86 6.21 20.21
CA MET A 10 5.74 6.36 19.04
C MET A 10 5.09 5.68 17.82
N PRO A 11 4.94 6.40 16.67
CA PRO A 11 4.33 5.83 15.48
C PRO A 11 5.24 4.83 14.73
N ALA A 12 6.55 4.82 15.01
CA ALA A 12 7.47 3.86 14.43
C ALA A 12 7.19 2.44 14.92
N SER A 13 7.34 1.45 14.03
CA SER A 13 7.12 0.05 14.37
C SER A 13 8.12 -0.43 15.46
N ALA A 14 7.71 -1.42 16.24
CA ALA A 14 8.59 -2.02 17.24
C ALA A 14 9.83 -2.66 16.61
N GLU A 15 9.69 -3.15 15.38
CA GLU A 15 10.75 -3.75 14.57
C GLU A 15 11.80 -2.69 14.20
N GLU A 16 11.40 -1.58 13.57
CA GLU A 16 12.31 -0.48 13.20
C GLU A 16 13.05 0.10 14.40
N VAL A 17 12.36 0.29 15.53
CA VAL A 17 13.00 0.77 16.76
C VAL A 17 13.97 -0.27 17.33
N GLY A 18 13.66 -1.57 17.16
CA GLY A 18 14.54 -2.68 17.53
C GLY A 18 15.82 -2.68 16.70
N GLU A 19 15.71 -2.56 15.40
CA GLU A 19 16.82 -2.48 14.44
C GLU A 19 17.72 -1.30 14.72
N ALA A 20 17.14 -0.11 14.88
CA ALA A 20 17.91 1.10 15.22
C ALA A 20 18.78 0.91 16.48
N ARG A 21 18.27 0.18 17.50
CA ARG A 21 19.04 -0.15 18.70
C ARG A 21 20.16 -1.15 18.44
N VAL A 22 19.91 -2.15 17.60
CA VAL A 22 20.94 -3.12 17.19
C VAL A 22 22.07 -2.40 16.44
N GLU A 23 21.73 -1.43 15.62
CA GLU A 23 22.69 -0.53 14.94
C GLU A 23 23.40 0.44 15.90
N GLY A 24 23.02 0.48 17.17
CA GLY A 24 23.65 1.27 18.20
C GLY A 24 23.06 2.67 18.37
N VAL A 25 21.87 2.92 17.82
CA VAL A 25 21.14 4.19 18.04
C VAL A 25 20.52 4.20 19.43
N ASP A 26 20.92 5.18 20.25
CA ASP A 26 20.27 5.42 21.54
C ASP A 26 18.98 6.23 21.36
N VAL A 27 17.82 5.65 21.72
CA VAL A 27 16.49 6.23 21.52
C VAL A 27 15.99 6.86 22.82
N ASN A 28 15.89 8.19 22.83
CA ASN A 28 15.46 9.01 23.95
C ASN A 28 14.07 9.60 23.67
N CYS A 29 13.04 9.10 24.36
CA CYS A 29 11.65 9.51 24.22
C CYS A 29 11.27 10.65 25.15
N GLY A 30 10.29 11.48 24.73
CA GLY A 30 9.75 12.57 25.54
C GLY A 30 10.67 13.78 25.64
N TRP A 31 11.39 14.10 24.58
CA TRP A 31 12.30 15.24 24.52
C TRP A 31 12.14 16.00 23.20
N GLY A 32 11.99 17.32 23.29
CA GLY A 32 11.96 18.21 22.13
C GLY A 32 13.22 19.08 22.06
N PRO A 33 13.67 19.50 20.87
CA PRO A 33 14.82 20.39 20.73
C PRO A 33 14.50 21.75 21.31
N LYS A 34 15.49 22.36 21.98
CA LYS A 34 15.42 23.71 22.52
C LYS A 34 16.40 24.62 21.81
N GLU A 35 17.67 24.24 21.74
CA GLU A 35 18.73 25.07 21.21
C GLU A 35 19.88 24.23 20.69
N ILE A 36 20.45 24.59 19.53
CA ILE A 36 21.69 24.04 19.02
C ILE A 36 22.86 24.90 19.46
N LEU A 37 23.80 24.30 20.18
CA LEU A 37 24.97 24.96 20.67
C LEU A 37 26.07 25.03 19.61
N THR A 38 26.63 26.18 19.39
CA THR A 38 27.69 26.36 18.39
C THR A 38 28.87 27.17 19.00
N GLU A 39 30.07 26.80 18.60
CA GLU A 39 31.29 27.53 18.91
C GLU A 39 32.14 27.67 17.64
N ASN A 40 32.57 28.88 17.33
CA ASN A 40 33.35 29.21 16.14
C ASN A 40 32.71 28.70 14.83
N GLY A 41 31.35 28.75 14.72
CA GLY A 41 30.59 28.30 13.56
C GLY A 41 30.46 26.78 13.43
N LYS A 42 30.87 26.02 14.45
CA LYS A 42 30.69 24.54 14.47
C LYS A 42 29.74 24.14 15.57
N VAL A 43 28.95 23.11 15.31
CA VAL A 43 28.06 22.51 16.32
C VAL A 43 28.90 21.84 17.39
N THR A 44 28.59 22.14 18.67
CA THR A 44 29.23 21.54 19.85
C THR A 44 28.24 20.73 20.69
N GLY A 45 26.94 20.92 20.48
CA GLY A 45 25.92 20.19 21.21
C GLY A 45 24.50 20.63 20.85
N ILE A 46 23.55 20.03 21.54
CA ILE A 46 22.14 20.40 21.46
C ILE A 46 21.53 20.31 22.87
N VAL A 47 20.66 21.24 23.18
CA VAL A 47 19.86 21.27 24.40
C VAL A 47 18.45 20.78 24.04
N PHE A 48 17.96 19.82 24.79
CA PHE A 48 16.60 19.35 24.73
C PHE A 48 15.81 19.80 25.97
N LYS A 49 14.50 19.93 25.81
CA LYS A 49 13.54 20.17 26.89
C LYS A 49 12.55 19.02 26.99
N LYS A 50 12.08 18.73 28.20
CA LYS A 50 11.17 17.62 28.44
C LYS A 50 9.84 17.88 27.77
N CYS A 51 9.37 16.94 26.96
CA CYS A 51 8.02 16.94 26.41
C CYS A 51 7.07 16.19 27.34
N LEU A 52 6.00 16.87 27.77
CA LEU A 52 4.99 16.33 28.69
C LEU A 52 3.84 15.69 27.92
N SER A 53 3.40 16.30 26.83
CA SER A 53 2.43 15.75 25.90
C SER A 53 2.71 16.23 24.47
N VAL A 54 2.36 15.43 23.47
CA VAL A 54 2.53 15.76 22.04
C VAL A 54 1.23 16.27 21.44
N LEU A 55 0.10 15.79 21.94
CA LEU A 55 -1.23 16.10 21.43
C LEU A 55 -2.06 16.84 22.46
N ASP A 56 -2.98 17.70 21.99
CA ASP A 56 -4.01 18.33 22.82
C ASP A 56 -5.17 17.33 23.10
N GLU A 57 -6.17 17.80 23.85
CA GLU A 57 -7.38 17.03 24.21
C GLU A 57 -8.19 16.59 22.98
N ASN A 58 -8.01 17.22 21.82
CA ASN A 58 -8.68 16.90 20.58
C ASN A 58 -7.82 16.02 19.65
N GLY A 59 -6.68 15.51 20.13
CA GLY A 59 -5.74 14.72 19.34
C GLY A 59 -4.97 15.51 18.28
N ARG A 60 -4.87 16.83 18.40
CA ARG A 60 -4.10 17.67 17.48
C ARG A 60 -2.69 17.86 18.00
N PHE A 61 -1.72 17.96 17.09
CA PHE A 61 -0.33 18.21 17.42
C PHE A 61 -0.19 19.60 18.08
N ALA A 62 0.07 19.59 19.39
CA ALA A 62 0.26 20.77 20.25
C ALA A 62 1.17 20.42 21.43
N PRO A 63 2.48 20.23 21.19
CA PRO A 63 3.39 19.74 22.22
C PRO A 63 3.51 20.69 23.41
N VAL A 64 3.40 20.15 24.61
CA VAL A 64 3.59 20.87 25.88
C VAL A 64 4.93 20.46 26.46
N TYR A 65 5.69 21.46 26.91
CA TYR A 65 7.04 21.25 27.42
C TYR A 65 7.20 21.74 28.88
N ASP A 66 8.07 21.06 29.61
CA ASP A 66 8.63 21.58 30.85
C ASP A 66 9.96 22.28 30.54
N GLU A 67 9.97 23.60 30.56
CA GLU A 67 11.14 24.43 30.25
C GLU A 67 12.25 24.34 31.34
N ASN A 68 11.92 23.86 32.55
CA ASN A 68 12.85 23.68 33.65
C ASN A 68 13.63 22.38 33.57
N GLN A 69 13.10 21.38 32.88
CA GLN A 69 13.74 20.08 32.66
C GLN A 69 14.47 20.10 31.32
N THR A 70 15.77 20.27 31.34
CA THR A 70 16.59 20.27 30.12
C THR A 70 17.66 19.20 30.19
N LYS A 71 18.07 18.72 29.00
CA LYS A 71 19.14 17.74 28.80
C LYS A 71 20.07 18.25 27.70
N THR A 72 21.34 18.48 28.02
CA THR A 72 22.35 18.85 27.04
C THR A 72 23.11 17.62 26.54
N VAL A 73 23.29 17.50 25.24
CA VAL A 73 24.00 16.41 24.57
C VAL A 73 25.13 17.04 23.73
N ALA A 74 26.35 16.63 23.99
CA ALA A 74 27.49 17.03 23.17
C ALA A 74 27.46 16.25 21.84
N CYS A 75 27.56 16.95 20.73
CA CYS A 75 27.60 16.36 19.39
C CYS A 75 28.25 17.33 18.40
N SER A 76 28.76 16.77 17.31
CA SER A 76 29.35 17.55 16.21
C SER A 76 28.39 17.79 15.05
N HIS A 77 27.29 17.03 15.00
CA HIS A 77 26.28 17.11 13.95
C HIS A 77 24.89 16.95 14.55
N VAL A 78 23.91 17.66 13.99
CA VAL A 78 22.50 17.55 14.32
C VAL A 78 21.73 17.32 13.03
N TYR A 79 20.97 16.21 12.97
CA TYR A 79 20.08 15.90 11.86
C TYR A 79 18.62 16.08 12.32
N LEU A 80 17.89 16.92 11.59
CA LEU A 80 16.48 17.19 11.87
C LEU A 80 15.60 16.33 10.98
N SER A 81 14.80 15.44 11.59
CA SER A 81 13.83 14.56 10.92
C SER A 81 12.45 14.80 11.54
N ILE A 82 12.01 16.07 11.57
CA ILE A 82 10.82 16.55 12.28
C ILE A 82 9.59 16.71 11.38
N GLY A 83 9.59 16.11 10.21
CA GLY A 83 8.55 16.19 9.22
C GLY A 83 8.96 16.94 7.96
N GLN A 84 8.06 16.99 7.02
CA GLN A 84 8.23 17.65 5.72
C GLN A 84 7.02 18.55 5.44
N ALA A 85 7.22 19.57 4.63
CA ALA A 85 6.16 20.45 4.13
C ALA A 85 6.14 20.41 2.61
N ILE A 86 4.96 20.63 2.04
CA ILE A 86 4.79 20.74 0.60
C ILE A 86 5.21 22.16 0.20
N GLU A 87 6.19 22.27 -0.67
CA GLU A 87 6.62 23.51 -1.29
C GLU A 87 6.36 23.48 -2.79
N TRP A 88 5.43 24.28 -3.25
CA TRP A 88 5.09 24.35 -4.66
C TRP A 88 5.99 25.31 -5.45
N GLY A 89 6.69 26.22 -4.76
CA GLY A 89 7.43 27.32 -5.40
C GLY A 89 6.50 28.08 -6.33
N HIS A 90 6.88 28.22 -7.59
CA HIS A 90 6.11 28.89 -8.64
C HIS A 90 5.27 27.92 -9.51
N LEU A 91 5.23 26.63 -9.17
CA LEU A 91 4.59 25.61 -10.00
C LEU A 91 3.09 25.84 -10.22
N LEU A 92 2.41 26.42 -9.23
CA LEU A 92 0.97 26.65 -9.28
C LEU A 92 0.58 28.10 -9.60
N ASP A 93 1.57 28.98 -9.89
CA ASP A 93 1.29 30.38 -10.19
C ASP A 93 0.36 30.52 -11.40
N GLY A 94 -0.72 31.28 -11.23
CA GLY A 94 -1.72 31.49 -12.27
C GLY A 94 -2.65 30.29 -12.56
N SER A 95 -2.47 29.17 -11.85
CA SER A 95 -3.40 28.04 -11.93
C SER A 95 -4.66 28.26 -11.08
N LYS A 96 -5.69 27.42 -11.31
CA LYS A 96 -6.91 27.39 -10.50
C LYS A 96 -6.85 26.31 -9.41
N VAL A 97 -5.67 25.72 -9.16
CA VAL A 97 -5.50 24.68 -8.14
C VAL A 97 -5.72 25.28 -6.77
N GLU A 98 -6.67 24.73 -6.04
CA GLU A 98 -6.95 25.11 -4.66
C GLU A 98 -6.04 24.33 -3.71
N LEU A 99 -5.57 25.01 -2.66
CA LEU A 99 -4.75 24.40 -1.61
C LEU A 99 -5.57 24.28 -0.33
N GLY A 100 -5.49 23.10 0.28
CA GLY A 100 -6.14 22.78 1.53
C GLY A 100 -5.18 22.74 2.72
N ARG A 101 -5.51 21.97 3.74
CA ARG A 101 -4.70 21.83 4.96
C ARG A 101 -3.31 21.30 4.62
N GLY A 102 -2.29 21.88 5.28
CA GLY A 102 -0.91 21.47 5.10
C GLY A 102 -0.35 21.74 3.71
N ASN A 103 -0.92 22.71 3.02
CA ASN A 103 -0.51 23.12 1.67
C ASN A 103 -0.77 22.00 0.60
N GLY A 104 -1.60 21.00 0.91
CA GLY A 104 -2.00 19.95 -0.02
C GLY A 104 -2.95 20.46 -1.09
N ALA A 105 -2.85 19.93 -2.31
CA ALA A 105 -3.76 20.28 -3.39
C ALA A 105 -5.13 19.62 -3.20
N VAL A 106 -6.19 20.37 -3.46
CA VAL A 106 -7.57 19.86 -3.45
C VAL A 106 -7.90 19.23 -4.80
N ALA A 107 -8.42 18.01 -4.76
CA ALA A 107 -8.82 17.29 -5.96
C ALA A 107 -10.01 16.37 -5.70
N ASP A 108 -10.70 15.97 -6.77
CA ASP A 108 -11.76 14.96 -6.70
C ASP A 108 -11.17 13.59 -6.35
N SER A 109 -11.77 12.92 -5.39
CA SER A 109 -11.25 11.66 -4.83
C SER A 109 -11.31 10.45 -5.78
N LEU A 110 -12.12 10.53 -6.83
CA LEU A 110 -12.28 9.46 -7.82
C LEU A 110 -11.39 9.69 -9.05
N THR A 111 -11.30 10.95 -9.48
CA THR A 111 -10.60 11.31 -10.71
C THR A 111 -9.22 11.88 -10.48
N TYR A 112 -8.90 12.31 -9.26
CA TYR A 112 -7.67 13.02 -8.92
C TYR A 112 -7.48 14.35 -9.66
N GLN A 113 -8.56 14.86 -10.28
CA GLN A 113 -8.59 16.13 -11.01
C GLN A 113 -8.74 17.29 -10.05
N THR A 114 -7.99 18.35 -10.24
CA THR A 114 -8.09 19.60 -9.46
C THR A 114 -9.15 20.53 -10.07
N ALA A 115 -9.33 21.72 -9.47
CA ALA A 115 -10.16 22.78 -10.07
C ALA A 115 -9.60 23.30 -11.41
N GLN A 116 -8.33 23.04 -11.70
CA GLN A 116 -7.74 23.23 -13.02
C GLN A 116 -7.90 21.91 -13.79
N GLU A 117 -8.72 21.91 -14.83
CA GLU A 117 -9.19 20.69 -15.51
C GLU A 117 -8.07 19.80 -16.09
N ASP A 118 -6.93 20.36 -16.48
CA ASP A 118 -5.78 19.68 -17.05
C ASP A 118 -4.70 19.32 -16.00
N ILE A 119 -4.95 19.60 -14.71
CA ILE A 119 -4.05 19.27 -13.62
C ILE A 119 -4.65 18.17 -12.75
N PHE A 120 -3.88 17.10 -12.59
CA PHE A 120 -4.20 15.95 -11.74
C PHE A 120 -3.13 15.80 -10.67
N VAL A 121 -3.50 15.40 -9.47
CA VAL A 121 -2.60 15.26 -8.32
C VAL A 121 -2.79 13.92 -7.62
N GLY A 122 -1.74 13.42 -6.98
CA GLY A 122 -1.80 12.18 -6.20
C GLY A 122 -0.58 12.06 -5.29
N GLY A 123 -0.58 11.06 -4.41
CA GLY A 123 0.47 10.89 -3.40
C GLY A 123 0.40 11.97 -2.32
N ASP A 124 1.54 12.24 -1.68
CA ASP A 124 1.62 13.07 -0.48
C ASP A 124 1.10 14.48 -0.65
N VAL A 125 1.22 15.06 -1.84
CA VAL A 125 0.71 16.40 -2.15
C VAL A 125 -0.82 16.49 -2.17
N TYR A 126 -1.50 15.34 -2.20
CA TYR A 126 -2.96 15.24 -2.16
C TYR A 126 -3.47 14.63 -0.85
N THR A 127 -2.90 13.51 -0.43
CA THR A 127 -3.39 12.76 0.73
C THR A 127 -2.71 13.11 2.04
N GLY A 128 -1.64 13.92 2.02
CA GLY A 128 -0.66 14.00 3.08
C GLY A 128 0.27 12.78 3.08
N PRO A 129 1.27 12.73 3.98
CA PRO A 129 2.25 11.66 4.05
C PRO A 129 1.61 10.29 4.23
N LYS A 130 1.90 9.36 3.30
CA LYS A 130 1.47 7.97 3.32
C LYS A 130 2.57 7.05 2.80
N PHE A 131 2.26 5.76 2.64
CA PHE A 131 3.19 4.79 2.08
C PHE A 131 3.37 4.95 0.57
N ALA A 132 4.53 4.57 0.05
CA ALA A 132 4.82 4.61 -1.38
C ALA A 132 3.78 3.83 -2.22
N ILE A 133 3.21 2.75 -1.68
CA ILE A 133 2.16 1.98 -2.35
C ILE A 133 0.87 2.79 -2.56
N ASP A 134 0.54 3.71 -1.64
CA ASP A 134 -0.61 4.61 -1.79
C ASP A 134 -0.37 5.60 -2.93
N ALA A 135 0.85 6.13 -3.04
CA ALA A 135 1.24 7.01 -4.14
C ALA A 135 1.21 6.29 -5.50
N ILE A 136 1.65 5.02 -5.55
CA ILE A 136 1.56 4.17 -6.75
C ILE A 136 0.09 3.94 -7.14
N ALA A 137 -0.77 3.66 -6.17
CA ALA A 137 -2.20 3.49 -6.41
C ALA A 137 -2.84 4.76 -6.97
N ALA A 138 -2.56 5.92 -6.35
CA ALA A 138 -3.03 7.22 -6.82
C ALA A 138 -2.52 7.53 -8.25
N GLY A 139 -1.26 7.23 -8.53
CA GLY A 139 -0.67 7.40 -9.86
C GLY A 139 -1.35 6.56 -10.94
N LYS A 140 -1.70 5.29 -10.64
CA LYS A 140 -2.44 4.42 -11.56
C LYS A 140 -3.84 4.96 -11.86
N GLU A 141 -4.57 5.38 -10.84
CA GLU A 141 -5.90 5.95 -11.01
C GLU A 141 -5.86 7.31 -11.72
N GLY A 142 -4.90 8.16 -11.36
CA GLY A 142 -4.67 9.44 -12.03
C GLY A 142 -4.33 9.26 -13.51
N ALA A 143 -3.49 8.28 -13.86
CA ALA A 143 -3.15 7.97 -15.24
C ALA A 143 -4.38 7.59 -16.09
N VAL A 144 -5.34 6.84 -15.51
CA VAL A 144 -6.62 6.53 -16.16
C VAL A 144 -7.41 7.81 -16.39
N SER A 145 -7.41 8.73 -15.44
CA SER A 145 -8.11 10.03 -15.58
C SER A 145 -7.48 10.90 -16.66
N ILE A 146 -6.15 11.02 -16.67
CA ILE A 146 -5.40 11.75 -17.70
C ILE A 146 -5.66 11.14 -19.09
N HIS A 147 -5.59 9.82 -19.21
CA HIS A 147 -5.86 9.14 -20.48
C HIS A 147 -7.27 9.43 -21.00
N ARG A 148 -8.27 9.42 -20.12
CA ARG A 148 -9.66 9.74 -20.49
C ARG A 148 -9.84 11.21 -20.82
N PHE A 149 -9.18 12.10 -20.10
CA PHE A 149 -9.25 13.54 -20.30
C PHE A 149 -8.78 13.95 -21.71
N VAL A 150 -7.71 13.32 -22.20
CA VAL A 150 -7.20 13.62 -23.56
C VAL A 150 -7.97 12.93 -24.67
N GLN A 151 -8.94 12.03 -24.37
CA GLN A 151 -9.78 11.38 -25.36
C GLN A 151 -11.10 12.16 -25.58
N PRO A 152 -11.48 12.50 -26.81
CA PRO A 152 -12.74 13.18 -27.06
C PRO A 152 -13.95 12.39 -26.56
N ASN A 153 -14.91 13.07 -25.97
CA ASN A 153 -16.20 12.52 -25.53
C ASN A 153 -16.09 11.38 -24.50
N THR A 154 -15.02 11.32 -23.73
CA THR A 154 -14.81 10.29 -22.69
C THR A 154 -15.13 10.84 -21.32
N SER A 155 -15.95 10.12 -20.55
CA SER A 155 -16.25 10.49 -19.15
C SER A 155 -15.13 10.05 -18.20
N LEU A 156 -14.74 10.95 -17.30
CA LEU A 156 -13.75 10.62 -16.25
C LEU A 156 -14.31 9.65 -15.20
N THR A 157 -15.63 9.59 -15.03
CA THR A 157 -16.28 8.88 -13.89
C THR A 157 -16.98 7.61 -14.28
N ILE A 158 -17.50 7.46 -15.50
CA ILE A 158 -18.23 6.26 -15.92
C ILE A 158 -17.35 5.02 -15.89
N GLY A 159 -17.81 3.97 -15.22
CA GLY A 159 -17.08 2.70 -15.08
C GLY A 159 -15.88 2.74 -14.14
N ARG A 160 -15.70 3.80 -13.34
CA ARG A 160 -14.74 3.84 -12.25
C ARG A 160 -15.30 3.09 -11.03
N ASN A 161 -14.55 2.15 -10.52
CA ASN A 161 -14.92 1.46 -9.29
C ASN A 161 -14.56 2.34 -8.09
N ARG A 162 -15.59 2.73 -7.34
CA ARG A 162 -15.39 3.21 -5.97
C ARG A 162 -15.12 1.99 -5.10
N ARG A 163 -13.91 1.89 -4.59
CA ARG A 163 -13.56 0.85 -3.62
C ARG A 163 -13.82 1.40 -2.23
N ASP A 164 -14.88 0.92 -1.61
CA ASP A 164 -15.10 1.15 -0.19
C ASP A 164 -14.32 0.09 0.58
N PHE A 165 -13.36 0.52 1.38
CA PHE A 165 -12.61 -0.36 2.26
C PHE A 165 -13.32 -0.41 3.62
N ILE A 166 -13.74 -1.60 4.01
CA ILE A 166 -14.25 -1.84 5.35
C ILE A 166 -13.05 -2.21 6.21
N ALA A 167 -12.83 -1.44 7.27
CA ALA A 167 -11.84 -1.81 8.28
C ALA A 167 -12.33 -3.08 8.98
N LEU A 168 -11.54 -4.15 8.88
CA LEU A 168 -11.84 -5.40 9.58
C LEU A 168 -11.48 -5.24 11.05
N ASP A 169 -12.41 -5.65 11.95
CA ASP A 169 -12.10 -5.84 13.35
C ASP A 169 -11.21 -7.06 13.52
N LYS A 170 -9.89 -6.81 13.60
CA LYS A 170 -8.88 -7.87 13.70
C LYS A 170 -8.86 -8.55 15.06
N GLU A 171 -9.44 -7.94 16.07
CA GLU A 171 -9.48 -8.46 17.45
C GLU A 171 -10.56 -9.52 17.62
N ASN A 172 -11.64 -9.42 16.83
CA ASN A 172 -12.81 -10.30 16.92
C ASN A 172 -13.00 -11.21 15.69
N ILE A 173 -11.94 -11.51 14.95
CA ILE A 173 -12.03 -12.45 13.82
C ILE A 173 -12.22 -13.86 14.38
N PHE A 174 -13.40 -14.44 14.14
CA PHE A 174 -13.66 -15.84 14.43
C PHE A 174 -13.03 -16.74 13.38
N VAL A 175 -12.02 -17.51 13.80
CA VAL A 175 -11.30 -18.48 12.94
C VAL A 175 -11.53 -19.87 13.52
N ALA A 176 -12.65 -20.51 13.16
CA ALA A 176 -13.12 -21.75 13.79
C ALA A 176 -12.34 -23.01 13.46
N GLN A 177 -11.53 -23.02 12.40
CA GLN A 177 -11.00 -24.27 11.82
C GLN A 177 -9.53 -24.23 11.42
N TYR A 178 -8.77 -23.22 11.87
CA TYR A 178 -7.35 -23.11 11.55
C TYR A 178 -6.52 -23.24 12.82
N ASP A 179 -5.47 -24.05 12.73
CA ASP A 179 -4.47 -24.12 13.78
C ASP A 179 -3.77 -22.76 13.92
N THR A 180 -3.57 -22.34 15.16
CA THR A 180 -2.77 -21.16 15.50
C THR A 180 -1.29 -21.50 15.39
N GLY A 181 -0.81 -21.69 14.17
CA GLY A 181 0.63 -21.86 13.95
C GLY A 181 1.38 -20.55 14.16
N ASP A 182 2.54 -20.62 14.82
CA ASP A 182 3.39 -19.46 15.02
C ASP A 182 3.91 -18.90 13.69
N ARG A 183 3.89 -17.58 13.58
CA ARG A 183 4.48 -16.87 12.43
C ARG A 183 5.97 -17.15 12.37
N GLN A 184 6.44 -17.59 11.22
CA GLN A 184 7.88 -17.73 10.97
C GLN A 184 8.50 -16.36 10.72
N VAL A 185 9.70 -16.16 11.21
CA VAL A 185 10.48 -14.94 11.00
C VAL A 185 11.80 -15.34 10.35
N PRO A 186 12.21 -14.66 9.26
CA PRO A 186 13.53 -14.87 8.66
C PRO A 186 14.63 -14.60 9.68
N GLY A 187 15.74 -15.29 9.54
CA GLY A 187 16.91 -15.04 10.36
C GLY A 187 17.64 -13.74 9.99
N VAL A 188 18.62 -13.39 10.79
CA VAL A 188 19.55 -12.29 10.54
C VAL A 188 20.96 -12.84 10.40
N ASP A 189 21.70 -12.42 9.40
CA ASP A 189 23.12 -12.75 9.21
C ASP A 189 23.98 -12.03 10.27
N LYS A 190 24.38 -12.77 11.30
CA LYS A 190 25.17 -12.25 12.40
C LYS A 190 26.64 -11.96 12.02
N SER A 191 27.08 -12.33 10.82
CA SER A 191 28.42 -12.01 10.32
C SER A 191 28.53 -10.55 9.83
N ILE A 192 27.40 -9.89 9.62
CA ILE A 192 27.35 -8.51 9.18
C ILE A 192 27.37 -7.59 10.41
N ASP A 193 28.37 -6.71 10.48
CA ASP A 193 28.39 -5.63 11.46
C ASP A 193 27.39 -4.53 11.04
N GLN A 194 26.18 -4.60 11.58
CA GLN A 194 25.10 -3.67 11.27
C GLN A 194 25.38 -2.23 11.67
N LYS A 195 26.33 -2.00 12.61
CA LYS A 195 26.70 -0.65 13.05
C LYS A 195 27.56 0.10 12.02
N HIS A 196 28.29 -0.63 11.19
CA HIS A 196 29.29 -0.05 10.28
C HIS A 196 29.08 -0.51 8.83
N SER A 197 27.91 -1.05 8.48
CA SER A 197 27.62 -1.54 7.15
C SER A 197 26.22 -1.12 6.68
N PHE A 198 26.10 -0.80 5.39
CA PHE A 198 24.81 -0.63 4.71
C PHE A 198 24.33 -1.93 4.04
N ARG A 199 25.00 -3.07 4.30
CA ARG A 199 24.54 -4.37 3.77
C ARG A 199 23.30 -4.81 4.53
N ASP A 200 22.32 -5.29 3.77
CA ASP A 200 21.14 -5.90 4.38
C ASP A 200 21.54 -7.20 5.09
N ALA A 201 21.27 -7.25 6.39
CA ALA A 201 21.53 -8.41 7.22
C ALA A 201 20.34 -9.39 7.29
N HIS A 202 19.17 -9.03 6.72
CA HIS A 202 18.02 -9.92 6.72
C HIS A 202 18.22 -11.09 5.77
N LEU A 203 17.94 -12.28 6.27
CA LEU A 203 17.93 -13.50 5.47
C LEU A 203 16.53 -13.74 4.91
N THR A 204 16.45 -14.50 3.83
CA THR A 204 15.18 -15.00 3.31
C THR A 204 14.72 -16.22 4.11
N TYR A 205 13.45 -16.60 3.97
CA TYR A 205 12.94 -17.82 4.55
C TYR A 205 13.70 -19.05 4.06
N THR A 206 13.95 -19.99 4.96
CA THR A 206 14.36 -21.35 4.59
C THR A 206 13.18 -22.10 3.98
N GLU A 207 13.43 -23.17 3.24
CA GLU A 207 12.36 -24.01 2.65
C GLU A 207 11.39 -24.54 3.72
N ALA A 208 11.88 -24.90 4.90
CA ALA A 208 11.04 -25.34 6.00
C ALA A 208 10.12 -24.22 6.52
N GLN A 209 10.63 -22.99 6.63
CA GLN A 209 9.85 -21.83 7.01
C GLN A 209 8.81 -21.48 5.96
N VAL A 210 9.16 -21.54 4.65
CA VAL A 210 8.20 -21.33 3.56
C VAL A 210 7.07 -22.36 3.66
N LYS A 211 7.37 -23.64 3.89
CA LYS A 211 6.34 -24.68 4.04
C LYS A 211 5.43 -24.40 5.24
N ALA A 212 6.01 -23.99 6.37
CA ALA A 212 5.22 -23.63 7.55
C ALA A 212 4.31 -22.41 7.31
N GLU A 213 4.82 -21.36 6.70
CA GLU A 213 4.03 -20.16 6.39
C GLU A 213 2.94 -20.41 5.32
N THR A 214 3.24 -21.20 4.30
CA THR A 214 2.24 -21.54 3.28
C THR A 214 1.15 -22.47 3.83
N ALA A 215 1.45 -23.32 4.79
CA ALA A 215 0.46 -24.18 5.44
C ALA A 215 -0.60 -23.39 6.23
N ARG A 216 -0.24 -22.21 6.77
CA ARG A 216 -1.14 -21.32 7.51
C ARG A 216 -1.79 -20.26 6.61
N CYS A 217 -1.50 -20.24 5.32
CA CYS A 217 -2.00 -19.24 4.39
C CYS A 217 -3.49 -19.43 4.14
N LEU A 218 -4.30 -18.39 4.38
CA LEU A 218 -5.74 -18.42 4.15
C LEU A 218 -6.14 -18.22 2.68
N GLY A 219 -5.19 -17.96 1.78
CA GLY A 219 -5.45 -17.72 0.37
C GLY A 219 -6.27 -16.46 0.07
N CYS A 220 -6.39 -15.53 1.01
CA CYS A 220 -7.27 -14.35 0.89
C CYS A 220 -6.88 -13.39 -0.25
N GLY A 221 -5.63 -13.44 -0.73
CA GLY A 221 -5.15 -12.68 -1.88
C GLY A 221 -5.03 -13.51 -3.16
N ALA A 222 -5.43 -14.78 -3.15
CA ALA A 222 -5.34 -15.65 -4.31
C ALA A 222 -6.31 -15.20 -5.41
N SER A 223 -5.81 -15.09 -6.63
CA SER A 223 -6.66 -14.83 -7.81
C SER A 223 -7.41 -16.10 -8.20
N VAL A 224 -8.71 -16.02 -8.22
CA VAL A 224 -9.59 -17.13 -8.63
C VAL A 224 -10.33 -16.74 -9.89
N VAL A 225 -10.32 -17.65 -10.88
CA VAL A 225 -11.11 -17.47 -12.09
C VAL A 225 -12.53 -18.03 -11.84
N ASP A 226 -13.54 -17.17 -12.02
CA ASP A 226 -14.93 -17.61 -12.02
C ASP A 226 -15.25 -18.22 -13.40
N PRO A 227 -15.42 -19.56 -13.49
CA PRO A 227 -15.67 -20.23 -14.78
C PRO A 227 -16.99 -19.83 -15.42
N ASN A 228 -17.95 -19.30 -14.64
CA ASN A 228 -19.23 -18.85 -15.18
C ASN A 228 -19.14 -17.44 -15.81
N LYS A 229 -18.16 -16.66 -15.42
CA LYS A 229 -17.90 -15.30 -15.94
C LYS A 229 -16.77 -15.28 -16.95
N CYS A 230 -15.90 -16.27 -16.94
CA CYS A 230 -14.77 -16.37 -17.84
C CYS A 230 -15.23 -16.74 -19.26
N ILE A 231 -14.97 -15.87 -20.21
CA ILE A 231 -15.29 -16.10 -21.64
C ILE A 231 -14.14 -16.78 -22.40
N GLY A 232 -13.04 -17.12 -21.74
CA GLY A 232 -11.88 -17.77 -22.38
C GLY A 232 -11.12 -16.90 -23.37
N CYS A 233 -11.17 -15.57 -23.25
CA CYS A 233 -10.57 -14.64 -24.23
C CYS A 233 -9.02 -14.65 -24.23
N GLY A 234 -8.35 -15.23 -23.24
CA GLY A 234 -6.90 -15.35 -23.18
C GLY A 234 -6.13 -14.07 -22.76
N VAL A 235 -6.79 -12.94 -22.50
CA VAL A 235 -6.11 -11.71 -22.12
C VAL A 235 -5.27 -11.88 -20.85
N CYS A 236 -5.75 -12.65 -19.88
CA CYS A 236 -5.01 -12.92 -18.64
C CYS A 236 -3.71 -13.69 -18.90
N THR A 237 -3.67 -14.61 -19.87
CA THR A 237 -2.46 -15.38 -20.21
C THR A 237 -1.40 -14.49 -20.83
N THR A 238 -1.80 -13.49 -21.64
CA THR A 238 -0.86 -12.57 -22.27
C THR A 238 -0.35 -11.46 -21.31
N LYS A 239 -1.04 -11.26 -20.20
CA LYS A 239 -0.69 -10.24 -19.20
C LYS A 239 0.10 -10.78 -18.01
N CYS A 240 0.13 -12.09 -17.84
CA CYS A 240 0.90 -12.71 -16.75
C CYS A 240 2.39 -12.75 -17.10
N ALA A 241 3.18 -11.90 -16.44
CA ALA A 241 4.64 -11.87 -16.64
C ALA A 241 5.36 -13.15 -16.15
N PHE A 242 4.67 -13.96 -15.33
CA PHE A 242 5.22 -15.19 -14.73
C PHE A 242 4.78 -16.47 -15.45
N ASP A 243 4.04 -16.34 -16.56
CA ASP A 243 3.44 -17.49 -17.29
C ASP A 243 2.68 -18.47 -16.38
N ALA A 244 2.01 -17.93 -15.36
CA ALA A 244 1.30 -18.72 -14.35
C ALA A 244 -0.18 -18.98 -14.69
N ILE A 245 -0.65 -18.45 -15.82
CA ILE A 245 -2.05 -18.58 -16.24
C ILE A 245 -2.11 -19.23 -17.62
N HIS A 246 -2.75 -20.40 -17.69
CA HIS A 246 -2.91 -21.15 -18.92
C HIS A 246 -4.39 -21.43 -19.20
N LEU A 247 -4.79 -21.39 -20.47
CA LEU A 247 -6.11 -21.79 -20.90
C LEU A 247 -6.11 -23.28 -21.23
N HIS A 248 -7.01 -24.02 -20.62
CA HIS A 248 -7.25 -25.42 -20.92
C HIS A 248 -8.65 -25.59 -21.53
N ARG A 249 -8.75 -26.46 -22.56
CA ARG A 249 -10.04 -26.85 -23.10
C ARG A 249 -10.56 -28.07 -22.35
N GLU A 250 -11.58 -27.87 -21.55
CA GLU A 250 -12.23 -28.99 -20.83
C GLU A 250 -13.09 -29.85 -21.75
N LEU A 251 -13.72 -29.24 -22.74
CA LEU A 251 -14.60 -29.89 -23.69
C LEU A 251 -14.17 -29.61 -25.14
N PRO A 252 -13.11 -30.27 -25.65
CA PRO A 252 -12.63 -30.04 -27.01
C PRO A 252 -13.69 -30.24 -28.10
N ALA A 253 -14.63 -31.13 -27.87
CA ALA A 253 -15.75 -31.41 -28.82
C ALA A 253 -16.74 -30.24 -28.91
N ALA A 254 -16.92 -29.46 -27.83
CA ALA A 254 -17.78 -28.28 -27.81
C ALA A 254 -17.16 -27.06 -28.52
N SER A 255 -15.87 -27.09 -28.82
CA SER A 255 -15.12 -25.95 -29.40
C SER A 255 -14.95 -26.03 -30.91
N LYS A 256 -15.65 -26.93 -31.59
CA LYS A 256 -15.67 -26.95 -33.05
C LYS A 256 -16.47 -25.76 -33.57
N MET A 257 -15.76 -24.79 -34.12
CA MET A 257 -16.42 -23.69 -34.82
C MET A 257 -17.05 -24.19 -36.07
N VAL A 258 -18.34 -24.00 -36.19
CA VAL A 258 -19.15 -24.38 -37.36
C VAL A 258 -19.58 -23.08 -38.03
N ARG A 259 -19.52 -23.01 -39.37
CA ARG A 259 -20.04 -21.89 -40.12
C ARG A 259 -21.53 -21.72 -39.84
N SER A 260 -22.01 -20.48 -39.86
CA SER A 260 -23.42 -20.16 -39.56
C SER A 260 -24.39 -20.93 -40.42
N GLU A 261 -24.03 -21.16 -41.69
CA GLU A 261 -24.81 -21.89 -42.69
C GLU A 261 -24.93 -23.40 -42.38
N ASP A 262 -23.91 -23.96 -41.70
CA ASP A 262 -23.87 -25.39 -41.34
C ASP A 262 -24.40 -25.68 -39.94
N LYS A 263 -24.82 -24.66 -39.21
CA LYS A 263 -25.28 -24.73 -37.81
C LYS A 263 -26.39 -25.76 -37.63
N MET A 264 -27.38 -25.77 -38.54
CA MET A 264 -28.51 -26.70 -38.46
C MET A 264 -28.08 -28.17 -38.64
N LYS A 265 -27.17 -28.46 -39.58
CA LYS A 265 -26.60 -29.80 -39.78
C LYS A 265 -25.87 -30.28 -38.52
N SER A 266 -25.15 -29.41 -37.85
CA SER A 266 -24.37 -29.74 -36.65
C SER A 266 -25.24 -29.94 -35.41
N ILE A 267 -26.38 -29.24 -35.30
CA ILE A 267 -27.30 -29.30 -34.16
C ILE A 267 -28.32 -30.43 -34.31
N LEU A 268 -28.70 -30.78 -35.55
CA LEU A 268 -29.75 -31.78 -35.82
C LEU A 268 -29.53 -33.12 -35.11
N PRO A 269 -28.33 -33.71 -35.11
CA PRO A 269 -28.09 -34.98 -34.40
C PRO A 269 -28.32 -34.86 -32.89
N TYR A 270 -27.95 -33.73 -32.31
CA TYR A 270 -28.16 -33.44 -30.89
C TYR A 270 -29.65 -33.27 -30.58
N MET A 271 -30.37 -32.52 -31.40
CA MET A 271 -31.83 -32.32 -31.27
C MET A 271 -32.59 -33.65 -31.33
N LEU A 272 -32.27 -34.50 -32.31
CA LEU A 272 -32.86 -35.83 -32.43
C LEU A 272 -32.57 -36.71 -31.20
N LYS A 273 -31.32 -36.74 -30.75
CA LYS A 273 -30.92 -37.51 -29.57
C LYS A 273 -31.63 -37.00 -28.30
N ARG A 274 -31.79 -35.70 -28.17
CA ARG A 274 -32.51 -35.06 -27.05
C ARG A 274 -34.00 -35.41 -27.10
N GLU A 275 -34.63 -35.32 -28.27
CA GLU A 275 -36.04 -35.64 -28.47
C GLU A 275 -36.34 -37.11 -28.10
N ILE A 276 -35.47 -38.01 -28.54
CA ILE A 276 -35.57 -39.44 -28.19
C ILE A 276 -35.44 -39.59 -26.66
N LYS A 277 -34.48 -38.96 -26.05
CA LYS A 277 -34.26 -39.03 -24.60
C LYS A 277 -35.45 -38.48 -23.80
N ILE A 278 -36.08 -37.40 -24.26
CA ILE A 278 -37.27 -36.82 -23.64
C ILE A 278 -38.48 -37.75 -23.76
N ARG A 279 -38.62 -38.43 -24.92
CA ARG A 279 -39.76 -39.37 -25.13
C ARG A 279 -39.63 -40.66 -24.32
N PHE A 280 -38.41 -41.13 -24.10
CA PHE A 280 -38.19 -42.40 -23.39
C PHE A 280 -37.91 -42.24 -21.89
N ASN A 281 -37.55 -41.04 -21.41
CA ASN A 281 -37.38 -40.74 -19.97
C ASN A 281 -38.57 -39.90 -19.44
N LYS A 282 -39.79 -40.26 -19.83
CA LYS A 282 -40.97 -39.76 -19.13
C LYS A 282 -41.20 -40.66 -17.92
N GLU A 283 -40.57 -40.33 -16.82
CA GLU A 283 -41.01 -40.52 -15.45
C GLU A 283 -40.77 -39.24 -14.66
#